data_30b7f8a799803480df367214ea670bea
#
_entry.id   30b7f8a799803480df367214ea670bea
#
_cell.length_a   1.000
_cell.length_b   1.000
_cell.length_c   1.000
_cell.angle_alpha   90.00
_cell.angle_beta   90.00
_cell.angle_gamma   90.00
#
_symmetry.space_group_name_H-M   'P 1'
#
loop_
_entity.id
_entity.type
_entity.pdbx_description
1 polymer ?
#
loop_
_entity_poly.entity_id
_entity_poly.type
_entity_poly.pdbx_seq_one_letter_code
_entity_poly.pdbx_strand_id
1 'polypeptide(L)'
;MNPKLIALNAALAAGSTASLLGHDPYMAYNFAVEIGGVVVGGFSEVSGLSSEIELESYQEGGLNDFVHKFPKHTTYPNLVLSRGLVNIDLFYIWYKATSQGWIQQLNGTILLLNSQQVPVMWWTFQKAYPVKWQGPNFNASSDEIAVEKIELVHQGISKL
;
A
#
# COMPACT_ATOMS: atom_id res chain seq x y z
N MET A 1 32.44 15.44 0.78
CA MET A 1 30.97 15.53 0.76
C MET A 1 30.40 14.22 0.20
N ASN A 2 29.46 13.60 0.89
CA ASN A 2 28.98 12.26 0.52
C ASN A 2 28.12 12.34 -0.77
N PRO A 3 28.45 11.63 -1.86
CA PRO A 3 27.72 11.70 -3.12
C PRO A 3 26.25 11.27 -3.00
N LYS A 4 25.90 10.41 -2.03
CA LYS A 4 24.53 10.03 -1.73
C LYS A 4 23.68 11.18 -1.17
N LEU A 5 24.28 12.07 -0.37
CA LEU A 5 23.61 13.26 0.16
C LEU A 5 23.38 14.31 -0.93
N ILE A 6 24.30 14.44 -1.88
CA ILE A 6 24.13 15.34 -3.03
C ILE A 6 22.98 14.86 -3.90
N ALA A 7 22.93 13.57 -4.20
CA ALA A 7 21.83 12.99 -4.99
C ALA A 7 20.47 13.12 -4.27
N LEU A 8 20.42 12.91 -2.95
CA LEU A 8 19.20 13.09 -2.17
C LEU A 8 18.72 14.54 -2.18
N ASN A 9 19.63 15.49 -1.97
CA ASN A 9 19.28 16.92 -1.99
C ASN A 9 18.83 17.37 -3.39
N ALA A 10 19.45 16.85 -4.47
CA ALA A 10 19.03 17.13 -5.82
C ALA A 10 17.62 16.56 -6.11
N ALA A 11 17.32 15.36 -5.62
CA ALA A 11 15.99 14.75 -5.77
C ALA A 11 14.90 15.53 -5.00
N LEU A 12 15.20 15.98 -3.78
CA LEU A 12 14.30 16.81 -2.98
C LEU A 12 14.06 18.18 -3.63
N ALA A 13 15.11 18.81 -4.17
CA ALA A 13 15.00 20.09 -4.89
C ALA A 13 14.18 19.95 -6.18
N ALA A 14 14.36 18.87 -6.94
CA ALA A 14 13.58 18.59 -8.13
C ALA A 14 12.10 18.36 -7.80
N GLY A 15 11.79 17.67 -6.69
CA GLY A 15 10.43 17.51 -6.20
C GLY A 15 9.75 18.83 -5.83
N SER A 16 10.49 19.74 -5.18
CA SER A 16 9.96 21.07 -4.82
C SER A 16 9.75 21.97 -6.03
N THR A 17 10.61 21.90 -7.06
CA THR A 17 10.44 22.69 -8.30
C THR A 17 9.28 22.19 -9.15
N ALA A 18 9.03 20.86 -9.17
CA ALA A 18 7.86 20.30 -9.85
C ALA A 18 6.54 20.81 -9.23
N SER A 19 6.49 20.96 -7.90
CA SER A 19 5.34 21.58 -7.20
C SER A 19 5.13 23.05 -7.59
N LEU A 20 6.21 23.78 -7.85
CA LEU A 20 6.14 25.18 -8.28
C LEU A 20 5.66 25.35 -9.74
N LEU A 21 5.68 24.28 -10.54
CA LEU A 21 5.21 24.29 -11.94
C LEU A 21 3.70 24.04 -12.10
N GLY A 22 2.94 24.03 -10.99
CA GLY A 22 1.48 24.02 -11.05
C GLY A 22 0.85 22.71 -11.52
N HIS A 23 1.49 21.58 -11.23
CA HIS A 23 0.85 20.28 -11.45
C HIS A 23 -0.23 20.05 -10.38
N ASP A 24 -1.46 19.89 -10.81
CA ASP A 24 -2.56 19.52 -9.92
C ASP A 24 -2.28 18.17 -9.26
N PRO A 25 -2.66 17.99 -7.98
CA PRO A 25 -2.54 16.69 -7.31
C PRO A 25 -3.30 15.60 -8.08
N TYR A 26 -2.72 14.42 -8.16
CA TYR A 26 -3.38 13.27 -8.77
C TYR A 26 -4.62 12.86 -7.97
N MET A 27 -5.70 12.57 -8.68
CA MET A 27 -6.96 12.13 -8.05
C MET A 27 -6.85 10.66 -7.60
N ALA A 28 -7.17 10.40 -6.33
CA ALA A 28 -7.03 9.09 -5.71
C ALA A 28 -8.05 8.05 -6.17
N TYR A 29 -9.08 8.43 -6.94
CA TYR A 29 -10.13 7.52 -7.39
C TYR A 29 -9.77 6.70 -8.64
N ASN A 30 -8.68 7.04 -9.31
CA ASN A 30 -8.30 6.42 -10.58
C ASN A 30 -7.07 5.54 -10.38
N PHE A 31 -7.29 4.29 -10.04
CA PHE A 31 -6.22 3.34 -9.79
C PHE A 31 -6.57 1.93 -10.29
N ALA A 32 -5.52 1.15 -10.55
CA ALA A 32 -5.62 -0.27 -10.88
C ALA A 32 -4.72 -1.09 -9.95
N VAL A 33 -5.05 -2.35 -9.75
CA VAL A 33 -4.26 -3.28 -8.95
C VAL A 33 -3.91 -4.48 -9.81
N GLU A 34 -2.64 -4.82 -9.84
CA GLU A 34 -2.10 -6.03 -10.45
C GLU A 34 -1.63 -6.96 -9.34
N ILE A 35 -1.97 -8.24 -9.41
CA ILE A 35 -1.54 -9.27 -8.46
C ILE A 35 -1.11 -10.51 -9.24
N GLY A 36 0.14 -10.92 -9.03
CA GLY A 36 0.68 -12.11 -9.68
C GLY A 36 0.73 -12.05 -11.21
N GLY A 37 0.89 -10.86 -11.79
CA GLY A 37 0.92 -10.64 -13.24
C GLY A 37 -0.47 -10.45 -13.87
N VAL A 38 -1.53 -10.44 -13.08
CA VAL A 38 -2.90 -10.25 -13.56
C VAL A 38 -3.46 -8.93 -13.05
N VAL A 39 -3.92 -8.07 -13.96
CA VAL A 39 -4.62 -6.84 -13.57
C VAL A 39 -6.02 -7.21 -13.08
N VAL A 40 -6.29 -6.92 -11.83
CA VAL A 40 -7.59 -7.14 -11.20
C VAL A 40 -8.31 -5.82 -11.12
N GLY A 41 -9.45 -5.73 -11.78
CA GLY A 41 -10.27 -4.51 -11.81
C GLY A 41 -11.33 -4.44 -10.71
N GLY A 42 -12.03 -3.30 -10.66
CA GLY A 42 -13.20 -3.11 -9.81
C GLY A 42 -12.94 -2.79 -8.35
N PHE A 43 -11.71 -2.38 -8.00
CA PHE A 43 -11.42 -1.90 -6.66
C PHE A 43 -12.02 -0.52 -6.42
N SER A 44 -12.61 -0.35 -5.25
CA SER A 44 -13.16 0.92 -4.77
C SER A 44 -12.21 1.62 -3.79
N GLU A 45 -11.38 0.86 -3.09
CA GLU A 45 -10.48 1.39 -2.07
C GLU A 45 -9.24 0.52 -1.91
N VAL A 46 -8.10 1.19 -1.68
CA VAL A 46 -6.84 0.56 -1.24
C VAL A 46 -6.32 1.36 -0.06
N SER A 47 -6.00 0.67 1.03
CA SER A 47 -5.40 1.27 2.22
C SER A 47 -4.24 0.42 2.77
N GLY A 48 -3.44 0.99 3.67
CA GLY A 48 -2.24 0.32 4.17
C GLY A 48 -0.97 0.59 3.37
N LEU A 49 -0.98 1.56 2.44
CA LEU A 49 0.19 1.99 1.67
C LEU A 49 1.14 2.85 2.52
N SER A 50 1.69 2.27 3.57
CA SER A 50 2.59 2.97 4.48
C SER A 50 3.72 2.08 4.96
N SER A 51 4.76 2.72 5.47
CA SER A 51 5.87 2.07 6.15
C SER A 51 6.30 2.91 7.33
N GLU A 52 6.69 2.28 8.40
CA GLU A 52 7.13 2.95 9.63
C GLU A 52 8.47 2.35 10.07
N ILE A 53 9.38 3.22 10.50
CA ILE A 53 10.64 2.80 11.10
C ILE A 53 10.45 2.81 12.62
N GLU A 54 10.56 1.65 13.25
CA GLU A 54 10.59 1.56 14.70
C GLU A 54 11.84 2.25 15.25
N LEU A 55 11.66 3.01 16.34
CA LEU A 55 12.72 3.70 17.01
C LEU A 55 13.02 3.07 18.37
N GLU A 56 14.30 2.86 18.65
CA GLU A 56 14.78 2.56 19.98
C GLU A 56 15.18 3.84 20.68
N SER A 57 14.59 4.06 21.84
CA SER A 57 14.93 5.21 22.70
C SER A 57 15.97 4.79 23.73
N TYR A 58 17.10 5.49 23.77
CA TYR A 58 18.16 5.29 24.73
C TYR A 58 18.38 6.57 25.52
N GLN A 59 18.31 6.46 26.84
CA GLN A 59 18.57 7.58 27.75
C GLN A 59 19.92 7.33 28.43
N GLU A 60 20.85 8.26 28.25
CA GLU A 60 22.13 8.20 28.95
C GLU A 60 21.95 8.67 30.41
N GLY A 61 22.57 7.93 31.36
CA GLY A 61 22.58 8.31 32.75
C GLY A 61 23.31 9.65 32.95
N GLY A 62 22.59 10.64 33.46
CA GLY A 62 23.15 11.99 33.72
C GLY A 62 22.84 13.01 32.62
N LEU A 63 22.23 12.65 31.52
CA LEU A 63 21.79 13.57 30.47
C LEU A 63 20.26 13.69 30.53
N ASN A 64 19.75 14.84 30.98
CA ASN A 64 18.32 15.07 31.16
C ASN A 64 17.66 15.88 30.03
N ASP A 65 18.46 16.39 29.08
CA ASP A 65 17.98 17.35 28.09
C ASP A 65 17.35 16.69 26.84
N PHE A 66 17.73 15.46 26.50
CA PHE A 66 17.15 14.74 25.39
C PHE A 66 17.36 13.21 25.48
N VAL A 67 16.56 12.48 24.70
CA VAL A 67 16.64 11.03 24.56
C VAL A 67 17.15 10.71 23.17
N HIS A 68 18.19 9.88 23.07
CA HIS A 68 18.68 9.39 21.79
C HIS A 68 17.66 8.43 21.16
N LYS A 69 17.39 8.60 19.87
CA LYS A 69 16.49 7.75 19.10
C LYS A 69 17.26 7.10 17.95
N PHE A 70 17.34 5.79 17.97
CA PHE A 70 18.00 5.00 16.94
C PHE A 70 16.98 4.25 16.08
N PRO A 71 17.10 4.29 14.73
CA PRO A 71 16.23 3.54 13.86
C PRO A 71 16.51 2.03 13.99
N LYS A 72 15.44 1.23 14.14
CA LYS A 72 15.47 -0.23 14.12
C LYS A 72 15.09 -0.77 12.75
N HIS A 73 14.08 -1.57 12.71
CA HIS A 73 13.56 -2.17 11.49
C HIS A 73 12.35 -1.40 10.97
N THR A 74 12.07 -1.59 9.70
CA THR A 74 10.87 -1.05 9.06
C THR A 74 9.71 -2.03 9.21
N THR A 75 8.57 -1.55 9.65
CA THR A 75 7.31 -2.28 9.74
C THR A 75 6.34 -1.81 8.66
N TYR A 76 5.49 -2.72 8.24
CA TYR A 76 4.50 -2.48 7.20
C TYR A 76 3.13 -2.92 7.72
N PRO A 77 2.12 -2.05 7.73
CA PRO A 77 0.77 -2.46 8.04
C PRO A 77 0.21 -3.36 6.94
N ASN A 78 -0.83 -4.11 7.26
CA ASN A 78 -1.51 -4.93 6.28
C ASN A 78 -2.14 -4.06 5.18
N LEU A 79 -2.08 -4.56 3.95
CA LEU A 79 -2.72 -3.92 2.80
C LEU A 79 -4.18 -4.36 2.77
N VAL A 80 -5.11 -3.42 2.74
CA VAL A 80 -6.54 -3.70 2.65
C VAL A 80 -7.05 -3.26 1.28
N LEU A 81 -7.64 -4.20 0.55
CA LEU A 81 -8.23 -4.00 -0.77
C LEU A 81 -9.74 -4.20 -0.65
N SER A 82 -10.52 -3.24 -1.12
CA SER A 82 -11.99 -3.29 -1.16
C SER A 82 -12.47 -3.26 -2.60
N ARG A 83 -13.45 -4.10 -2.93
CA ARG A 83 -14.09 -4.10 -4.26
C ARG A 83 -15.57 -4.46 -4.18
N GLY A 84 -16.33 -4.07 -5.21
CA GLY A 84 -17.70 -4.56 -5.38
C GLY A 84 -17.72 -6.07 -5.67
N LEU A 85 -18.80 -6.73 -5.31
CA LEU A 85 -18.97 -8.16 -5.57
C LEU A 85 -18.92 -8.48 -7.06
N VAL A 86 -18.22 -9.58 -7.40
CA VAL A 86 -18.12 -10.13 -8.74
C VAL A 86 -18.48 -11.62 -8.75
N ASN A 87 -18.89 -12.14 -9.91
CA ASN A 87 -19.35 -13.52 -10.05
C ASN A 87 -18.28 -14.58 -9.73
N ILE A 88 -17.00 -14.28 -9.96
CA ILE A 88 -15.87 -15.16 -9.66
C ILE A 88 -15.01 -14.48 -8.59
N ASP A 89 -15.06 -15.01 -7.39
CA ASP A 89 -14.32 -14.47 -6.26
C ASP A 89 -12.95 -15.15 -6.11
N LEU A 90 -11.99 -14.71 -6.92
CA LEU A 90 -10.60 -15.19 -6.84
C LEU A 90 -9.95 -14.89 -5.48
N PHE A 91 -10.35 -13.81 -4.81
CA PHE A 91 -9.81 -13.44 -3.51
C PHE A 91 -10.27 -14.39 -2.41
N TYR A 92 -11.54 -14.77 -2.44
CA TYR A 92 -12.05 -15.76 -1.52
C TYR A 92 -11.39 -17.13 -1.71
N ILE A 93 -11.18 -17.53 -2.98
CA ILE A 93 -10.46 -18.79 -3.31
C ILE A 93 -9.03 -18.74 -2.77
N TRP A 94 -8.31 -17.64 -2.97
CA TRP A 94 -6.95 -17.45 -2.48
C TRP A 94 -6.90 -17.46 -0.95
N TYR A 95 -7.82 -16.72 -0.29
CA TYR A 95 -7.96 -16.74 1.16
C TYR A 95 -8.26 -18.14 1.70
N LYS A 96 -9.19 -18.86 1.07
CA LYS A 96 -9.56 -20.21 1.47
C LYS A 96 -8.39 -21.19 1.33
N ALA A 97 -7.63 -21.12 0.25
CA ALA A 97 -6.41 -21.92 0.09
C ALA A 97 -5.41 -21.63 1.21
N THR A 98 -5.17 -20.35 1.53
CA THR A 98 -4.28 -19.94 2.62
C THR A 98 -4.76 -20.45 3.97
N SER A 99 -6.06 -20.38 4.27
CA SER A 99 -6.66 -20.88 5.52
C SER A 99 -6.55 -22.39 5.68
N GLN A 100 -6.38 -23.13 4.59
CA GLN A 100 -6.16 -24.58 4.58
C GLN A 100 -4.67 -24.97 4.61
N GLY A 101 -3.77 -24.00 4.76
CA GLY A 101 -2.33 -24.22 4.83
C GLY A 101 -1.59 -24.13 3.48
N TRP A 102 -2.29 -23.87 2.38
CA TRP A 102 -1.69 -23.65 1.06
C TRP A 102 -1.37 -22.17 0.86
N ILE A 103 -0.24 -21.74 1.42
CA ILE A 103 0.16 -20.34 1.39
C ILE A 103 0.84 -20.04 0.06
N GLN A 104 0.14 -19.37 -0.84
CA GLN A 104 0.69 -18.83 -2.07
C GLN A 104 1.01 -17.35 -1.88
N GLN A 105 2.29 -17.03 -1.86
CA GLN A 105 2.77 -15.65 -1.79
C GLN A 105 2.85 -15.05 -3.19
N LEU A 106 2.21 -13.90 -3.39
CA LEU A 106 2.20 -13.18 -4.65
C LEU A 106 2.79 -11.78 -4.50
N ASN A 107 3.43 -11.31 -5.55
CA ASN A 107 3.81 -9.91 -5.69
C ASN A 107 2.69 -9.15 -6.40
N GLY A 108 2.59 -7.86 -6.18
CA GLY A 108 1.62 -7.06 -6.90
C GLY A 108 2.01 -5.59 -6.97
N THR A 109 1.26 -4.86 -7.76
CA THR A 109 1.49 -3.45 -8.05
C THR A 109 0.18 -2.69 -8.00
N ILE A 110 0.17 -1.56 -7.33
CA ILE A 110 -0.93 -0.61 -7.30
C ILE A 110 -0.53 0.57 -8.18
N LEU A 111 -1.29 0.83 -9.22
CA LEU A 111 -1.03 1.84 -10.24
C LEU A 111 -1.99 3.01 -10.05
N LEU A 112 -1.46 4.21 -9.84
CA LEU A 112 -2.25 5.43 -9.91
C LEU A 112 -2.27 5.90 -11.37
N LEU A 113 -3.46 6.15 -11.88
CA LEU A 113 -3.70 6.52 -13.27
C LEU A 113 -4.09 7.99 -13.37
N ASN A 114 -3.72 8.65 -14.46
CA ASN A 114 -4.24 9.98 -14.79
C ASN A 114 -5.63 9.90 -15.45
N SER A 115 -6.18 11.03 -15.83
CA SER A 115 -7.48 11.11 -16.52
C SER A 115 -7.52 10.38 -17.87
N GLN A 116 -6.35 10.11 -18.46
CA GLN A 116 -6.19 9.39 -19.74
C GLN A 116 -5.93 7.89 -19.53
N GLN A 117 -6.09 7.37 -18.30
CA GLN A 117 -5.83 5.97 -17.91
C GLN A 117 -4.35 5.56 -18.09
N VAL A 118 -3.42 6.51 -18.03
CA VAL A 118 -1.98 6.25 -18.11
C VAL A 118 -1.41 6.21 -16.70
N PRO A 119 -0.62 5.17 -16.32
CA PRO A 119 0.04 5.11 -15.04
C PRO A 119 1.02 6.27 -14.84
N VAL A 120 0.89 6.97 -13.71
CA VAL A 120 1.73 8.12 -13.34
C VAL A 120 2.56 7.87 -12.09
N MET A 121 2.15 6.90 -11.28
CA MET A 121 2.83 6.50 -10.06
C MET A 121 2.41 5.08 -9.69
N TRP A 122 3.29 4.31 -9.05
CA TRP A 122 2.95 2.96 -8.60
C TRP A 122 3.66 2.57 -7.31
N TRP A 123 3.02 1.66 -6.61
CA TRP A 123 3.54 1.01 -5.41
C TRP A 123 3.60 -0.48 -5.67
N THR A 124 4.76 -1.08 -5.44
CA THR A 124 4.95 -2.53 -5.52
C THR A 124 4.98 -3.13 -4.12
N PHE A 125 4.30 -4.24 -3.93
CA PHE A 125 4.37 -5.03 -2.70
C PHE A 125 4.84 -6.44 -3.00
N GLN A 126 5.53 -7.06 -2.03
CA GLN A 126 6.18 -8.33 -2.23
C GLN A 126 5.69 -9.39 -1.25
N LYS A 127 5.61 -10.64 -1.75
CA LYS A 127 5.29 -11.84 -0.97
C LYS A 127 4.03 -11.69 -0.14
N ALA A 128 3.00 -11.11 -0.73
CA ALA A 128 1.71 -10.93 -0.09
C ALA A 128 0.89 -12.21 -0.10
N TYR A 129 0.15 -12.43 0.97
CA TYR A 129 -0.86 -13.47 1.08
C TYR A 129 -2.02 -13.00 1.97
N PRO A 130 -3.24 -13.49 1.74
CA PRO A 130 -4.40 -13.04 2.48
C PRO A 130 -4.46 -13.65 3.88
N VAL A 131 -4.79 -12.80 4.86
CA VAL A 131 -4.95 -13.19 6.27
C VAL A 131 -6.37 -12.97 6.78
N LYS A 132 -7.14 -12.13 6.08
CA LYS A 132 -8.53 -11.87 6.44
C LYS A 132 -9.33 -11.61 5.18
N TRP A 133 -10.52 -12.18 5.13
CA TRP A 133 -11.53 -11.89 4.15
C TRP A 133 -12.81 -11.46 4.86
N GLN A 134 -13.45 -10.42 4.36
CA GLN A 134 -14.71 -9.90 4.89
C GLN A 134 -15.70 -9.79 3.73
N GLY A 135 -16.74 -10.56 3.81
CA GLY A 135 -17.85 -10.47 2.86
C GLY A 135 -18.67 -9.20 3.04
N PRO A 136 -19.60 -8.93 2.13
CA PRO A 136 -20.42 -7.74 2.17
C PRO A 136 -21.43 -7.77 3.31
N ASN A 137 -21.82 -6.60 3.76
CA ASN A 137 -23.00 -6.41 4.60
C ASN A 137 -24.22 -6.24 3.69
N PHE A 138 -25.27 -7.01 3.96
CA PHE A 138 -26.54 -6.86 3.24
C PHE A 138 -27.54 -6.10 4.11
N ASN A 139 -28.06 -5.02 3.56
CA ASN A 139 -29.12 -4.23 4.17
C ASN A 139 -30.18 -3.91 3.11
N ALA A 140 -31.35 -4.51 3.23
CA ALA A 140 -32.46 -4.34 2.27
C ALA A 140 -33.05 -2.91 2.24
N SER A 141 -32.69 -2.08 3.22
CA SER A 141 -33.15 -0.69 3.35
C SER A 141 -32.15 0.35 2.83
N SER A 142 -30.98 -0.06 2.33
CA SER A 142 -29.96 0.84 1.79
C SER A 142 -29.67 0.52 0.33
N ASP A 143 -29.39 1.57 -0.46
CA ASP A 143 -28.97 1.47 -1.86
C ASP A 143 -27.44 1.32 -1.98
N GLU A 144 -26.76 0.84 -0.94
CA GLU A 144 -25.31 0.69 -0.92
C GLU A 144 -24.87 -0.49 -1.77
N ILE A 145 -23.75 -0.30 -2.48
CA ILE A 145 -23.10 -1.37 -3.26
C ILE A 145 -22.50 -2.39 -2.27
N ALA A 146 -22.80 -3.66 -2.49
CA ALA A 146 -22.19 -4.74 -1.72
C ALA A 146 -20.68 -4.82 -1.99
N VAL A 147 -19.88 -4.59 -0.96
CA VAL A 147 -18.41 -4.53 -1.04
C VAL A 147 -17.81 -5.65 -0.22
N GLU A 148 -16.86 -6.36 -0.78
CA GLU A 148 -15.99 -7.29 -0.07
C GLU A 148 -14.62 -6.65 0.21
N LYS A 149 -13.95 -7.11 1.27
CA LYS A 149 -12.62 -6.66 1.65
C LYS A 149 -11.70 -7.86 1.85
N ILE A 150 -10.45 -7.70 1.38
CA ILE A 150 -9.38 -8.65 1.65
C ILE A 150 -8.21 -7.92 2.29
N GLU A 151 -7.64 -8.52 3.32
CA GLU A 151 -6.49 -7.99 4.03
C GLU A 151 -5.29 -8.89 3.76
N LEU A 152 -4.22 -8.28 3.26
CA LEU A 152 -2.99 -8.94 2.86
C LEU A 152 -1.85 -8.56 3.79
N VAL A 153 -1.13 -9.55 4.27
CA VAL A 153 0.21 -9.38 4.86
C VAL A 153 1.22 -9.38 3.73
N HIS A 154 2.25 -8.56 3.82
CA HIS A 154 3.33 -8.50 2.84
C HIS A 154 4.68 -8.23 3.52
N GLN A 155 5.79 -8.46 2.81
CA GLN A 155 7.15 -8.31 3.35
C GLN A 155 7.81 -6.98 3.00
N GLY A 156 7.16 -6.14 2.25
CA GLY A 156 7.68 -4.82 1.89
C GLY A 156 6.79 -4.13 0.88
N ILE A 157 6.87 -2.79 0.89
CA ILE A 157 6.25 -1.93 -0.10
C ILE A 157 7.27 -0.91 -0.58
N SER A 158 7.28 -0.64 -1.87
CA SER A 158 8.15 0.35 -2.50
C SER A 158 7.32 1.25 -3.41
N LYS A 159 7.59 2.54 -3.36
CA LYS A 159 7.01 3.55 -4.25
C LYS A 159 8.02 3.85 -5.36
N LEU A 160 7.57 3.83 -6.60
CA LEU A 160 8.34 4.14 -7.81
C LEU A 160 7.69 5.28 -8.60
#